data_b441a577bb5650302f1a991bc0204d30
#
_entry.id   b441a577bb5650302f1a991bc0204d30
#
_cell.length_a   1.000
_cell.length_b   1.000
_cell.length_c   1.000
_cell.angle_alpha   90.00
_cell.angle_beta   90.00
_cell.angle_gamma   90.00
#
_symmetry.space_group_name_H-M   'P 1'
#
loop_
_entity.id
_entity.type
_entity.pdbx_description
1 polymer ?
#
loop_
_entity_poly.entity_id
_entity_poly.type
_entity_poly.pdbx_seq_one_letter_code
_entity_poly.pdbx_strand_id
1 'polypeptide(L)'
;MELPAAFEKRMQDMLGAEYTAFRASYNEPHKRGIRLNTVKCTKEQLEHALPFTLVQTPFSLLSFYVPTDTKMAALPLYHAGAFYSQEPSASSAVTLLAPEPGDKVLDLCAAPGGKSTQIAALTGDTGLLWSNEVVRNRAAILSSNLERMGVRNTVVSSVYPEMLAEKLGGYFDKVLVDAPCSGEGMFRRDPVAVQEWSPEHVETCAVRQLAILSSAAQCVREGGILVYSTCTFSTEENEGVVQKFLESHPEFVLEKPNVTFGRPAYGVDAVRIFPMDGGEGHFAARFRRVAPCEERFAPFSFKPDRETQAHAEELYTSLFTDAPGRFQRVRDRVILLPNELPDIAGLSVLRAGVEFGEAKKNRIEPAHGIFMASRAENCRSVLHLTSNDPALFAFLRGEEIPAEGLSGYTAVAADGIVTGFGKASNGVLKNRYPKGLRTHL
;
A
#
# COMPACT_ATOMS: atom_id res chain seq x y z
N MET A 1 2.73 31.01 1.41
CA MET A 1 1.42 30.39 1.08
C MET A 1 0.32 31.12 1.85
N GLU A 2 -0.77 31.49 1.20
CA GLU A 2 -1.96 32.04 1.83
C GLU A 2 -2.86 30.88 2.27
N LEU A 3 -3.33 30.93 3.51
CA LEU A 3 -4.18 29.92 4.12
C LEU A 3 -5.57 30.52 4.42
N PRO A 4 -6.65 29.72 4.46
CA PRO A 4 -7.98 30.22 4.82
C PRO A 4 -7.97 30.86 6.22
N ALA A 5 -8.53 32.07 6.35
CA ALA A 5 -8.50 32.80 7.61
C ALA A 5 -9.17 32.03 8.78
N ALA A 6 -10.24 31.28 8.50
CA ALA A 6 -10.88 30.43 9.49
C ALA A 6 -9.97 29.27 9.96
N PHE A 7 -9.17 28.70 9.04
CA PHE A 7 -8.18 27.68 9.38
C PHE A 7 -7.06 28.28 10.25
N GLU A 8 -6.49 29.43 9.87
CA GLU A 8 -5.43 30.07 10.66
C GLU A 8 -5.91 30.38 12.10
N LYS A 9 -7.15 30.90 12.23
CA LYS A 9 -7.72 31.15 13.55
C LYS A 9 -7.86 29.86 14.37
N ARG A 10 -8.39 28.77 13.78
CA ARG A 10 -8.49 27.46 14.47
C ARG A 10 -7.14 26.96 14.94
N MET A 11 -6.11 27.09 14.11
CA MET A 11 -4.75 26.64 14.46
C MET A 11 -4.13 27.54 15.55
N GLN A 12 -4.40 28.84 15.57
CA GLN A 12 -3.99 29.75 16.65
C GLN A 12 -4.64 29.35 17.97
N ASP A 13 -5.94 29.11 17.96
CA ASP A 13 -6.69 28.71 19.16
C ASP A 13 -6.23 27.33 19.68
N MET A 14 -5.91 26.39 18.77
CA MET A 14 -5.46 25.03 19.08
C MET A 14 -4.03 24.97 19.62
N LEU A 15 -3.10 25.68 18.99
CA LEU A 15 -1.66 25.56 19.24
C LEU A 15 -1.13 26.62 20.21
N GLY A 16 -1.84 27.72 20.40
CA GLY A 16 -1.41 28.80 21.28
C GLY A 16 0.00 29.29 20.94
N ALA A 17 0.93 29.20 21.87
CA ALA A 17 2.32 29.67 21.67
C ALA A 17 3.08 28.91 20.58
N GLU A 18 2.69 27.67 20.25
CA GLU A 18 3.33 26.87 19.21
C GLU A 18 2.86 27.25 17.80
N TYR A 19 1.81 28.05 17.64
CA TYR A 19 1.32 28.48 16.34
C TYR A 19 2.40 29.17 15.50
N THR A 20 3.30 29.94 16.12
CA THR A 20 4.39 30.60 15.41
C THR A 20 5.31 29.57 14.72
N ALA A 21 5.68 28.48 15.40
CA ALA A 21 6.48 27.41 14.82
C ALA A 21 5.71 26.65 13.72
N PHE A 22 4.43 26.35 13.96
CA PHE A 22 3.55 25.76 12.97
C PHE A 22 3.49 26.60 11.70
N ARG A 23 3.22 27.88 11.83
CA ARG A 23 3.10 28.82 10.69
C ARG A 23 4.44 29.00 9.94
N ALA A 24 5.56 28.99 10.65
CA ALA A 24 6.89 29.06 10.07
C ALA A 24 7.19 27.86 9.17
N SER A 25 6.72 26.66 9.54
CA SER A 25 6.92 25.43 8.75
C SER A 25 6.34 25.53 7.33
N TYR A 26 5.32 26.35 7.08
CA TYR A 26 4.76 26.57 5.76
C TYR A 26 5.68 27.38 4.81
N ASN A 27 6.76 27.98 5.32
CA ASN A 27 7.78 28.63 4.50
C ASN A 27 8.93 27.68 4.15
N GLU A 28 8.97 26.49 4.73
CA GLU A 28 9.96 25.47 4.42
C GLU A 28 9.46 24.53 3.30
N PRO A 29 10.37 23.91 2.54
CA PRO A 29 10.01 22.85 1.61
C PRO A 29 9.32 21.70 2.36
N HIS A 30 8.27 21.11 1.76
CA HIS A 30 7.60 19.94 2.32
C HIS A 30 8.57 18.75 2.44
N LYS A 31 8.42 17.97 3.50
CA LYS A 31 9.24 16.77 3.73
C LYS A 31 8.89 15.68 2.72
N ARG A 32 9.91 15.07 2.13
CA ARG A 32 9.75 13.94 1.21
C ARG A 32 10.35 12.70 1.79
N GLY A 33 9.69 11.57 1.53
CA GLY A 33 10.15 10.29 2.01
C GLY A 33 9.95 9.16 1.03
N ILE A 34 10.69 8.09 1.30
CA ILE A 34 10.47 6.78 0.71
C ILE A 34 10.29 5.76 1.82
N ARG A 35 9.59 4.70 1.48
CA ARG A 35 9.47 3.53 2.35
C ARG A 35 10.04 2.31 1.65
N LEU A 36 10.99 1.64 2.32
CA LEU A 36 11.61 0.39 1.90
C LEU A 36 10.54 -0.69 1.68
N ASN A 37 10.67 -1.44 0.62
CA ASN A 37 9.88 -2.62 0.33
C ASN A 37 10.66 -3.90 0.67
N THR A 38 10.47 -4.41 1.88
CA THR A 38 11.12 -5.64 2.36
C THR A 38 10.67 -6.91 1.64
N VAL A 39 9.56 -6.85 0.88
CA VAL A 39 9.15 -7.93 -0.03
C VAL A 39 10.18 -8.11 -1.16
N LYS A 40 10.82 -7.03 -1.62
CA LYS A 40 11.70 -7.01 -2.80
C LYS A 40 13.19 -6.97 -2.46
N CYS A 41 13.58 -6.24 -1.42
CA CYS A 41 14.99 -5.99 -1.11
C CYS A 41 15.23 -5.72 0.38
N THR A 42 16.51 -5.79 0.79
CA THR A 42 16.95 -5.34 2.11
C THR A 42 17.27 -3.85 2.11
N LYS A 43 17.44 -3.28 3.30
CA LYS A 43 17.87 -1.88 3.48
C LYS A 43 19.25 -1.64 2.85
N GLU A 44 20.16 -2.56 3.07
CA GLU A 44 21.54 -2.50 2.58
C GLU A 44 21.59 -2.50 1.04
N GLN A 45 20.78 -3.34 0.39
CA GLN A 45 20.64 -3.34 -1.07
C GLN A 45 20.11 -2.01 -1.59
N LEU A 46 19.08 -1.45 -0.93
CA LEU A 46 18.51 -0.17 -1.33
C LEU A 46 19.51 0.99 -1.14
N GLU A 47 20.21 1.04 0.01
CA GLU A 47 21.21 2.07 0.30
C GLU A 47 22.38 2.05 -0.69
N HIS A 48 22.83 0.84 -1.08
CA HIS A 48 23.92 0.70 -2.06
C HIS A 48 23.56 1.20 -3.46
N ALA A 49 22.31 1.01 -3.85
CA ALA A 49 21.82 1.31 -5.20
C ALA A 49 21.24 2.73 -5.38
N LEU A 50 20.99 3.46 -4.29
CA LEU A 50 20.48 4.84 -4.34
C LEU A 50 21.62 5.87 -4.45
N PRO A 51 21.41 6.97 -5.19
CA PRO A 51 22.43 8.03 -5.34
C PRO A 51 22.49 8.99 -4.15
N PHE A 52 21.80 8.71 -3.05
CA PHE A 52 21.75 9.54 -1.83
C PHE A 52 21.63 8.68 -0.57
N THR A 53 22.01 9.26 0.57
CA THR A 53 21.92 8.61 1.88
C THR A 53 20.50 8.62 2.41
N LEU A 54 20.07 7.50 2.99
CA LEU A 54 18.79 7.36 3.68
C LEU A 54 18.88 7.88 5.12
N VAL A 55 18.03 8.83 5.48
CA VAL A 55 17.91 9.35 6.85
C VAL A 55 16.61 8.81 7.46
N GLN A 56 16.72 8.03 8.54
CA GLN A 56 15.57 7.39 9.19
C GLN A 56 14.55 8.43 9.65
N THR A 57 13.26 8.18 9.37
CA THR A 57 12.17 8.96 9.97
C THR A 57 11.79 8.39 11.35
N PRO A 58 11.21 9.18 12.24
CA PRO A 58 10.73 8.65 13.54
C PRO A 58 9.47 7.79 13.42
N PHE A 59 8.74 7.85 12.29
CA PHE A 59 7.38 7.32 12.17
C PHE A 59 7.31 5.83 11.82
N SER A 60 8.35 5.26 11.23
CA SER A 60 8.45 3.84 10.90
C SER A 60 9.89 3.43 10.64
N LEU A 61 10.27 2.22 11.05
CA LEU A 61 11.59 1.63 10.77
C LEU A 61 11.86 1.44 9.27
N LEU A 62 10.82 1.42 8.44
CA LEU A 62 10.93 1.26 6.99
C LEU A 62 10.90 2.59 6.23
N SER A 63 10.72 3.73 6.91
CA SER A 63 10.53 5.04 6.28
C SER A 63 11.77 5.93 6.44
N PHE A 64 12.16 6.60 5.33
CA PHE A 64 13.37 7.43 5.28
C PHE A 64 13.06 8.75 4.61
N TYR A 65 13.67 9.84 5.11
CA TYR A 65 13.71 11.12 4.42
C TYR A 65 14.63 11.02 3.19
N VAL A 66 14.30 11.79 2.17
CA VAL A 66 15.09 11.89 0.93
C VAL A 66 15.23 13.35 0.52
N PRO A 67 16.25 13.70 -0.29
CA PRO A 67 16.40 15.05 -0.81
C PRO A 67 15.15 15.54 -1.54
N THR A 68 14.78 16.79 -1.32
CA THR A 68 13.50 17.36 -1.81
C THR A 68 13.43 17.50 -3.32
N ASP A 69 14.58 17.58 -3.99
CA ASP A 69 14.72 17.70 -5.45
C ASP A 69 14.74 16.34 -6.18
N THR A 70 14.75 15.23 -5.45
CA THR A 70 14.82 13.88 -6.03
C THR A 70 13.62 13.58 -6.92
N LYS A 71 13.85 13.26 -8.19
CA LYS A 71 12.84 12.79 -9.13
C LYS A 71 12.66 11.28 -9.00
N MET A 72 11.81 10.83 -8.07
CA MET A 72 11.63 9.39 -7.74
C MET A 72 11.32 8.53 -8.96
N ALA A 73 10.45 8.99 -9.85
CA ALA A 73 10.08 8.26 -11.06
C ALA A 73 11.22 8.14 -12.10
N ALA A 74 12.31 8.91 -11.95
CA ALA A 74 13.50 8.78 -12.78
C ALA A 74 14.46 7.68 -12.29
N LEU A 75 14.25 7.14 -11.09
CA LEU A 75 15.08 6.07 -10.54
C LEU A 75 14.58 4.70 -11.03
N PRO A 76 15.41 3.85 -11.67
CA PRO A 76 15.01 2.49 -12.07
C PRO A 76 14.49 1.65 -10.91
N LEU A 77 15.00 1.83 -9.70
CA LEU A 77 14.54 1.14 -8.48
C LEU A 77 13.10 1.47 -8.09
N TYR A 78 12.57 2.64 -8.47
CA TYR A 78 11.15 2.95 -8.33
C TYR A 78 10.29 2.00 -9.18
N HIS A 79 10.70 1.74 -10.41
CA HIS A 79 10.02 0.83 -11.34
C HIS A 79 10.18 -0.63 -10.92
N ALA A 80 11.31 -0.98 -10.31
CA ALA A 80 11.53 -2.28 -9.69
C ALA A 80 10.68 -2.52 -8.43
N GLY A 81 10.03 -1.49 -7.89
CA GLY A 81 9.26 -1.58 -6.66
C GLY A 81 10.10 -1.74 -5.39
N ALA A 82 11.37 -1.34 -5.41
CA ALA A 82 12.28 -1.40 -4.27
C ALA A 82 11.81 -0.50 -3.11
N PHE A 83 11.09 0.55 -3.42
CA PHE A 83 10.52 1.49 -2.44
C PHE A 83 9.19 2.09 -2.93
N TYR A 84 8.43 2.60 -1.98
CA TYR A 84 7.24 3.42 -2.22
C TYR A 84 7.52 4.87 -1.83
N SER A 85 7.22 5.84 -2.71
CA SER A 85 7.32 7.27 -2.37
C SER A 85 6.11 7.67 -1.52
N GLN A 86 6.35 8.11 -0.30
CA GLN A 86 5.31 8.42 0.67
C GLN A 86 5.72 9.61 1.53
N GLU A 87 4.75 10.41 1.94
CA GLU A 87 4.93 11.42 2.97
C GLU A 87 5.33 10.71 4.29
N PRO A 88 6.37 11.18 5.00
CA PRO A 88 6.93 10.46 6.15
C PRO A 88 5.91 10.11 7.24
N SER A 89 5.08 11.08 7.69
CA SER A 89 4.13 10.87 8.77
C SER A 89 2.98 9.92 8.43
N ALA A 90 2.67 9.73 7.14
CA ALA A 90 1.65 8.79 6.70
C ALA A 90 1.96 7.33 7.04
N SER A 91 3.22 7.00 7.36
CA SER A 91 3.62 5.67 7.81
C SER A 91 3.23 5.37 9.27
N SER A 92 2.90 6.39 10.07
CA SER A 92 2.56 6.27 11.49
C SER A 92 1.33 5.42 11.76
N ALA A 93 0.30 5.51 10.91
CA ALA A 93 -0.94 4.74 11.06
C ALA A 93 -0.70 3.23 11.00
N VAL A 94 0.13 2.76 10.06
CA VAL A 94 0.48 1.33 9.97
C VAL A 94 1.43 0.92 11.09
N THR A 95 2.27 1.83 11.60
CA THR A 95 3.10 1.58 12.79
C THR A 95 2.21 1.35 14.03
N LEU A 96 1.12 2.10 14.20
CA LEU A 96 0.14 1.86 15.24
C LEU A 96 -0.66 0.57 15.04
N LEU A 97 -0.99 0.22 13.80
CA LEU A 97 -1.67 -1.03 13.45
C LEU A 97 -0.82 -2.25 13.82
N ALA A 98 0.51 -2.13 13.68
CA ALA A 98 1.49 -3.15 13.97
C ALA A 98 1.14 -4.51 13.34
N PRO A 99 1.01 -4.60 11.99
CA PRO A 99 0.71 -5.86 11.33
C PRO A 99 1.87 -6.83 11.46
N GLU A 100 1.55 -8.13 11.64
CA GLU A 100 2.49 -9.22 11.84
C GLU A 100 2.32 -10.28 10.75
N PRO A 101 3.37 -11.10 10.49
CA PRO A 101 3.25 -12.24 9.59
C PRO A 101 2.09 -13.17 10.01
N GLY A 102 1.24 -13.54 9.05
CA GLY A 102 0.06 -14.36 9.26
C GLY A 102 -1.25 -13.59 9.49
N ASP A 103 -1.20 -12.29 9.76
CA ASP A 103 -2.40 -11.48 9.95
C ASP A 103 -3.25 -11.40 8.67
N LYS A 104 -4.57 -11.40 8.87
CA LYS A 104 -5.57 -10.98 7.88
C LYS A 104 -5.86 -9.50 8.11
N VAL A 105 -5.38 -8.65 7.21
CA VAL A 105 -5.47 -7.19 7.37
C VAL A 105 -6.37 -6.58 6.31
N LEU A 106 -7.31 -5.73 6.74
CA LEU A 106 -8.11 -4.88 5.87
C LEU A 106 -7.57 -3.44 5.89
N ASP A 107 -7.22 -2.91 4.72
CA ASP A 107 -7.03 -1.48 4.46
C ASP A 107 -8.28 -0.98 3.72
N LEU A 108 -9.18 -0.27 4.44
CA LEU A 108 -10.54 -0.02 3.97
C LEU A 108 -10.66 1.15 3.00
N CYS A 109 -9.75 2.14 3.10
CA CYS A 109 -9.69 3.33 2.23
C CYS A 109 -8.29 3.42 1.59
N ALA A 110 -7.92 2.38 0.83
CA ALA A 110 -6.54 2.00 0.57
C ALA A 110 -5.80 2.83 -0.49
N ALA A 111 -6.52 3.45 -1.45
CA ALA A 111 -5.86 4.13 -2.57
C ALA A 111 -5.08 5.38 -2.14
N PRO A 112 -3.92 5.61 -2.72
CA PRO A 112 -3.30 4.91 -3.87
C PRO A 112 -2.43 3.69 -3.52
N GLY A 113 -2.39 3.20 -2.26
CA GLY A 113 -1.69 1.99 -1.86
C GLY A 113 -0.47 2.19 -0.95
N GLY A 114 -0.25 3.43 -0.48
CA GLY A 114 0.88 3.73 0.41
C GLY A 114 0.85 2.92 1.71
N LYS A 115 -0.29 2.85 2.39
CA LYS A 115 -0.46 2.08 3.62
C LYS A 115 -0.59 0.58 3.35
N SER A 116 -1.35 0.18 2.32
CA SER A 116 -1.44 -1.23 1.88
C SER A 116 -0.07 -1.86 1.61
N THR A 117 0.80 -1.18 0.88
CA THR A 117 2.14 -1.69 0.58
C THR A 117 3.08 -1.68 1.80
N GLN A 118 2.82 -0.85 2.82
CA GLN A 118 3.51 -0.92 4.11
C GLN A 118 3.06 -2.15 4.91
N ILE A 119 1.76 -2.41 4.94
CA ILE A 119 1.21 -3.62 5.56
C ILE A 119 1.84 -4.86 4.92
N ALA A 120 1.83 -4.95 3.59
CA ALA A 120 2.46 -6.06 2.85
C ALA A 120 3.95 -6.24 3.17
N ALA A 121 4.71 -5.14 3.32
CA ALA A 121 6.12 -5.19 3.68
C ALA A 121 6.37 -5.75 5.10
N LEU A 122 5.40 -5.63 6.00
CA LEU A 122 5.48 -6.12 7.38
C LEU A 122 4.93 -7.55 7.52
N THR A 123 3.85 -7.89 6.81
CA THR A 123 3.25 -9.23 6.85
C THR A 123 3.99 -10.24 5.97
N GLY A 124 4.76 -9.77 4.99
CA GLY A 124 5.46 -10.64 4.05
C GLY A 124 4.51 -11.45 3.16
N ASP A 125 4.89 -12.69 2.85
CA ASP A 125 4.12 -13.60 1.99
C ASP A 125 3.12 -14.48 2.78
N THR A 126 2.80 -14.12 4.02
CA THR A 126 1.87 -14.86 4.89
C THR A 126 0.65 -14.02 5.22
N GLY A 127 -0.43 -14.66 5.65
CA GLY A 127 -1.69 -13.98 5.92
C GLY A 127 -2.41 -13.50 4.65
N LEU A 128 -3.22 -12.46 4.79
CA LEU A 128 -3.96 -11.85 3.69
C LEU A 128 -4.04 -10.33 3.85
N LEU A 129 -3.68 -9.59 2.81
CA LEU A 129 -3.98 -8.17 2.71
C LEU A 129 -5.22 -7.95 1.85
N TRP A 130 -6.28 -7.37 2.42
CA TRP A 130 -7.44 -6.90 1.68
C TRP A 130 -7.41 -5.37 1.60
N SER A 131 -7.33 -4.84 0.38
CA SER A 131 -7.27 -3.40 0.12
C SER A 131 -8.53 -2.99 -0.63
N ASN A 132 -9.35 -2.12 -0.02
CA ASN A 132 -10.58 -1.64 -0.63
C ASN A 132 -10.50 -0.15 -0.98
N GLU A 133 -11.13 0.23 -2.06
CA GLU A 133 -11.30 1.62 -2.48
C GLU A 133 -12.61 1.77 -3.25
N VAL A 134 -13.52 2.61 -2.75
CA VAL A 134 -14.86 2.77 -3.37
C VAL A 134 -14.81 3.34 -4.78
N VAL A 135 -13.84 4.21 -5.07
CA VAL A 135 -13.67 4.83 -6.39
C VAL A 135 -12.89 3.90 -7.30
N ARG A 136 -13.58 3.28 -8.28
CA ARG A 136 -13.02 2.23 -9.15
C ARG A 136 -11.72 2.63 -9.86
N ASN A 137 -11.61 3.86 -10.33
CA ASN A 137 -10.38 4.33 -11.00
C ASN A 137 -9.21 4.42 -10.01
N ARG A 138 -9.46 4.83 -8.76
CA ARG A 138 -8.45 4.83 -7.69
C ARG A 138 -8.08 3.40 -7.27
N ALA A 139 -9.05 2.47 -7.23
CA ALA A 139 -8.79 1.05 -6.99
C ALA A 139 -7.91 0.41 -8.08
N ALA A 140 -8.02 0.84 -9.33
CA ALA A 140 -7.13 0.41 -10.41
C ALA A 140 -5.69 0.89 -10.20
N ILE A 141 -5.49 2.14 -9.75
CA ILE A 141 -4.17 2.68 -9.38
C ILE A 141 -3.57 1.90 -8.21
N LEU A 142 -4.38 1.62 -7.18
CA LEU A 142 -4.01 0.79 -6.03
C LEU A 142 -3.52 -0.60 -6.49
N SER A 143 -4.28 -1.27 -7.35
CA SER A 143 -3.92 -2.58 -7.90
C SER A 143 -2.58 -2.55 -8.66
N SER A 144 -2.35 -1.52 -9.47
CA SER A 144 -1.09 -1.32 -10.20
C SER A 144 0.10 -1.09 -9.24
N ASN A 145 -0.09 -0.32 -8.16
CA ASN A 145 0.95 -0.11 -7.15
C ASN A 145 1.27 -1.39 -6.38
N LEU A 146 0.27 -2.19 -6.01
CA LEU A 146 0.49 -3.49 -5.35
C LEU A 146 1.24 -4.47 -6.28
N GLU A 147 0.95 -4.46 -7.59
CA GLU A 147 1.70 -5.25 -8.57
C GLU A 147 3.15 -4.80 -8.65
N ARG A 148 3.40 -3.49 -8.84
CA ARG A 148 4.75 -2.92 -8.90
C ARG A 148 5.57 -3.26 -7.65
N MET A 149 4.94 -3.24 -6.47
CA MET A 149 5.57 -3.59 -5.20
C MET A 149 5.71 -5.11 -4.96
N GLY A 150 5.22 -5.94 -5.88
CA GLY A 150 5.38 -7.40 -5.84
C GLY A 150 4.52 -8.11 -4.79
N VAL A 151 3.42 -7.52 -4.37
CA VAL A 151 2.56 -8.10 -3.32
C VAL A 151 1.79 -9.31 -3.85
N ARG A 152 1.95 -10.48 -3.21
CA ARG A 152 1.36 -11.77 -3.63
C ARG A 152 -0.01 -12.03 -2.97
N ASN A 153 -0.04 -12.07 -1.63
CA ASN A 153 -1.23 -12.43 -0.85
C ASN A 153 -2.16 -11.21 -0.65
N THR A 154 -2.78 -10.73 -1.74
CA THR A 154 -3.63 -9.55 -1.68
C THR A 154 -4.91 -9.69 -2.48
N VAL A 155 -5.98 -9.05 -1.98
CA VAL A 155 -7.22 -8.80 -2.68
C VAL A 155 -7.43 -7.30 -2.84
N VAL A 156 -7.83 -6.84 -4.02
CA VAL A 156 -8.26 -5.46 -4.26
C VAL A 156 -9.74 -5.48 -4.64
N SER A 157 -10.56 -4.78 -3.86
CA SER A 157 -12.00 -4.62 -4.13
C SER A 157 -12.38 -3.15 -4.33
N SER A 158 -13.54 -2.94 -4.97
CA SER A 158 -14.12 -1.61 -5.13
C SER A 158 -15.61 -1.68 -4.75
N VAL A 159 -15.85 -1.62 -3.45
CA VAL A 159 -17.19 -1.69 -2.85
C VAL A 159 -17.32 -0.70 -1.69
N TYR A 160 -18.54 -0.37 -1.34
CA TYR A 160 -18.83 0.42 -0.14
C TYR A 160 -18.50 -0.40 1.13
N PRO A 161 -18.06 0.27 2.23
CA PRO A 161 -17.67 -0.40 3.48
C PRO A 161 -18.72 -1.34 4.06
N GLU A 162 -19.99 -1.00 3.92
CA GLU A 162 -21.13 -1.78 4.41
C GLU A 162 -21.23 -3.17 3.77
N MET A 163 -20.84 -3.27 2.48
CA MET A 163 -20.82 -4.55 1.77
C MET A 163 -19.73 -5.50 2.31
N LEU A 164 -18.56 -4.93 2.71
CA LEU A 164 -17.52 -5.72 3.35
C LEU A 164 -17.96 -6.15 4.75
N ALA A 165 -18.60 -5.29 5.52
CA ALA A 165 -19.13 -5.59 6.83
C ALA A 165 -20.18 -6.72 6.78
N GLU A 166 -21.04 -6.72 5.75
CA GLU A 166 -22.05 -7.77 5.52
C GLU A 166 -21.40 -9.13 5.17
N LYS A 167 -20.35 -9.13 4.36
CA LYS A 167 -19.77 -10.36 3.78
C LYS A 167 -18.56 -10.90 4.55
N LEU A 168 -17.84 -10.03 5.26
CA LEU A 168 -16.57 -10.34 5.93
C LEU A 168 -16.59 -9.88 7.40
N GLY A 169 -17.77 -9.83 8.03
CA GLY A 169 -17.90 -9.54 9.45
C GLY A 169 -17.07 -10.50 10.29
N GLY A 170 -16.27 -9.96 11.23
CA GLY A 170 -15.42 -10.74 12.12
C GLY A 170 -14.23 -11.46 11.47
N TYR A 171 -13.88 -11.15 10.21
CA TYR A 171 -12.86 -11.90 9.47
C TYR A 171 -11.42 -11.42 9.74
N PHE A 172 -11.21 -10.12 9.98
CA PHE A 172 -9.87 -9.54 9.99
C PHE A 172 -9.29 -9.45 11.41
N ASP A 173 -8.00 -9.78 11.51
CA ASP A 173 -7.19 -9.57 12.72
C ASP A 173 -6.96 -8.09 12.98
N LYS A 174 -6.72 -7.33 11.89
CA LYS A 174 -6.42 -5.91 11.94
C LYS A 174 -7.13 -5.18 10.81
N VAL A 175 -7.68 -4.01 11.14
CA VAL A 175 -8.38 -3.14 10.16
C VAL A 175 -7.79 -1.75 10.25
N LEU A 176 -7.44 -1.17 9.10
CA LEU A 176 -7.01 0.21 8.95
C LEU A 176 -8.10 1.01 8.25
N VAL A 177 -8.47 2.14 8.85
CA VAL A 177 -9.32 3.17 8.26
C VAL A 177 -8.52 4.46 8.16
N ASP A 178 -7.78 4.63 7.05
CA ASP A 178 -7.20 5.91 6.68
C ASP A 178 -8.27 6.72 5.97
N ALA A 179 -9.07 7.44 6.75
CA ALA A 179 -10.35 7.95 6.31
C ALA A 179 -10.21 9.16 5.36
N PRO A 180 -11.08 9.31 4.36
CA PRO A 180 -11.18 10.55 3.62
C PRO A 180 -11.53 11.71 4.58
N CYS A 181 -10.74 12.79 4.53
CA CYS A 181 -10.79 13.89 5.47
C CYS A 181 -10.66 15.24 4.75
N SER A 182 -10.76 16.34 5.49
CA SER A 182 -10.59 17.71 4.95
C SER A 182 -9.19 18.02 4.43
N GLY A 183 -8.19 17.17 4.75
CA GLY A 183 -6.88 17.21 4.13
C GLY A 183 -5.98 18.37 4.55
N GLU A 184 -6.14 18.93 5.74
CA GLU A 184 -5.38 20.10 6.23
C GLU A 184 -3.86 19.87 6.24
N GLY A 185 -3.40 18.63 6.52
CA GLY A 185 -2.01 18.22 6.41
C GLY A 185 -1.49 18.12 4.96
N MET A 186 -2.37 18.28 3.97
CA MET A 186 -1.99 18.29 2.55
C MET A 186 -1.80 19.69 1.98
N PHE A 187 -2.14 20.75 2.70
CA PHE A 187 -2.15 22.14 2.21
C PHE A 187 -0.82 22.57 1.60
N ARG A 188 0.31 22.12 2.16
CA ARG A 188 1.66 22.42 1.63
C ARG A 188 1.96 21.72 0.29
N ARG A 189 1.21 20.70 -0.06
CA ARG A 189 1.44 19.82 -1.22
C ARG A 189 0.36 19.92 -2.28
N ASP A 190 -0.86 20.26 -1.87
CA ASP A 190 -2.03 20.25 -2.73
C ASP A 190 -2.83 21.58 -2.58
N PRO A 191 -2.67 22.49 -3.52
CA PRO A 191 -3.44 23.73 -3.52
C PRO A 191 -4.97 23.54 -3.63
N VAL A 192 -5.43 22.40 -4.18
CA VAL A 192 -6.86 22.09 -4.30
C VAL A 192 -7.46 21.86 -2.91
N ALA A 193 -6.72 21.16 -2.03
CA ALA A 193 -7.16 20.95 -0.66
C ALA A 193 -7.40 22.27 0.10
N VAL A 194 -6.59 23.30 -0.17
CA VAL A 194 -6.78 24.65 0.41
C VAL A 194 -8.05 25.32 -0.11
N GLN A 195 -8.35 25.15 -1.41
CA GLN A 195 -9.51 25.79 -2.07
C GLN A 195 -10.84 25.13 -1.68
N GLU A 196 -10.83 23.81 -1.47
CA GLU A 196 -12.02 23.02 -1.12
C GLU A 196 -12.33 23.07 0.38
N TRP A 197 -11.38 23.51 1.20
CA TRP A 197 -11.54 23.52 2.65
C TRP A 197 -12.53 24.57 3.15
N SER A 198 -13.43 24.16 4.02
CA SER A 198 -14.29 25.04 4.81
C SER A 198 -14.68 24.37 6.14
N PRO A 199 -15.14 25.10 7.16
CA PRO A 199 -15.66 24.51 8.39
C PRO A 199 -16.78 23.48 8.13
N GLU A 200 -17.67 23.75 7.19
CA GLU A 200 -18.79 22.86 6.82
C GLU A 200 -18.27 21.58 6.15
N HIS A 201 -17.18 21.70 5.37
CA HIS A 201 -16.53 20.53 4.78
C HIS A 201 -15.93 19.60 5.86
N VAL A 202 -15.30 20.17 6.89
CA VAL A 202 -14.78 19.44 8.06
C VAL A 202 -15.90 18.66 8.76
N GLU A 203 -17.04 19.30 9.05
CA GLU A 203 -18.19 18.63 9.67
C GLU A 203 -18.74 17.48 8.81
N THR A 204 -18.86 17.70 7.51
CA THR A 204 -19.30 16.67 6.55
C THR A 204 -18.34 15.47 6.52
N CYS A 205 -17.03 15.73 6.57
CA CYS A 205 -16.02 14.70 6.64
C CYS A 205 -16.15 13.89 7.95
N ALA A 206 -16.33 14.54 9.10
CA ALA A 206 -16.49 13.87 10.38
C ALA A 206 -17.68 12.90 10.41
N VAL A 207 -18.83 13.31 9.85
CA VAL A 207 -20.00 12.41 9.74
C VAL A 207 -19.70 11.19 8.86
N ARG A 208 -19.06 11.40 7.70
CA ARG A 208 -18.66 10.32 6.78
C ARG A 208 -17.67 9.36 7.44
N GLN A 209 -16.67 9.88 8.15
CA GLN A 209 -15.65 9.11 8.84
C GLN A 209 -16.26 8.19 9.91
N LEU A 210 -17.22 8.70 10.70
CA LEU A 210 -17.89 7.88 11.72
C LEU A 210 -18.68 6.73 11.07
N ALA A 211 -19.37 6.95 9.95
CA ALA A 211 -20.07 5.90 9.22
C ALA A 211 -19.13 4.82 8.68
N ILE A 212 -18.00 5.24 8.08
CA ILE A 212 -16.96 4.31 7.59
C ILE A 212 -16.37 3.50 8.75
N LEU A 213 -16.05 4.16 9.87
CA LEU A 213 -15.46 3.51 11.04
C LEU A 213 -16.42 2.51 11.68
N SER A 214 -17.73 2.83 11.73
CA SER A 214 -18.77 1.91 12.20
C SER A 214 -18.91 0.67 11.32
N SER A 215 -18.78 0.79 10.01
CA SER A 215 -18.76 -0.36 9.10
C SER A 215 -17.47 -1.18 9.28
N ALA A 216 -16.32 -0.52 9.43
CA ALA A 216 -15.03 -1.16 9.66
C ALA A 216 -15.02 -1.99 10.96
N ALA A 217 -15.66 -1.47 12.02
CA ALA A 217 -15.79 -2.15 13.30
C ALA A 217 -16.38 -3.55 13.19
N GLN A 218 -17.35 -3.74 12.30
CA GLN A 218 -17.99 -5.04 12.07
C GLN A 218 -17.03 -6.06 11.43
N CYS A 219 -16.01 -5.59 10.68
CA CYS A 219 -15.04 -6.48 10.03
C CYS A 219 -13.98 -7.03 10.98
N VAL A 220 -13.78 -6.38 12.15
CA VAL A 220 -12.76 -6.75 13.15
C VAL A 220 -13.23 -7.96 13.95
N ARG A 221 -12.39 -9.01 14.03
CA ARG A 221 -12.66 -10.16 14.89
C ARG A 221 -12.54 -9.82 16.38
N GLU A 222 -13.02 -10.72 17.25
CA GLU A 222 -12.76 -10.62 18.70
C GLU A 222 -11.25 -10.58 18.98
N GLY A 223 -10.83 -9.67 19.86
CA GLY A 223 -9.42 -9.41 20.20
C GLY A 223 -8.65 -8.66 19.09
N GLY A 224 -9.24 -8.41 17.94
CA GLY A 224 -8.63 -7.73 16.81
C GLY A 224 -8.44 -6.23 17.02
N ILE A 225 -7.69 -5.61 16.14
CA ILE A 225 -7.28 -4.20 16.20
C ILE A 225 -7.94 -3.40 15.08
N LEU A 226 -8.41 -2.21 15.43
CA LEU A 226 -8.87 -1.18 14.50
C LEU A 226 -7.99 0.05 14.68
N VAL A 227 -7.40 0.55 13.58
CA VAL A 227 -6.72 1.85 13.57
C VAL A 227 -7.49 2.81 12.70
N TYR A 228 -7.81 3.96 13.27
CA TYR A 228 -8.37 5.11 12.58
C TYR A 228 -7.28 6.16 12.37
N SER A 229 -7.18 6.71 11.15
CA SER A 229 -6.22 7.77 10.85
C SER A 229 -6.79 8.79 9.86
N THR A 230 -6.28 10.01 9.95
CA THR A 230 -6.56 11.13 9.03
C THR A 230 -5.29 11.92 8.74
N CYS A 231 -5.30 12.70 7.68
CA CYS A 231 -4.29 13.73 7.42
C CYS A 231 -4.83 15.14 7.67
N THR A 232 -5.63 15.34 8.72
CA THR A 232 -6.16 16.64 9.13
C THR A 232 -5.81 17.00 10.56
N PHE A 233 -5.93 18.28 10.93
CA PHE A 233 -5.72 18.78 12.30
C PHE A 233 -7.03 19.03 13.04
N SER A 234 -8.17 19.03 12.35
CA SER A 234 -9.48 19.33 12.93
C SER A 234 -9.85 18.37 14.06
N THR A 235 -10.23 18.92 15.20
CA THR A 235 -10.67 18.12 16.37
C THR A 235 -11.98 17.41 16.11
N GLU A 236 -12.86 17.97 15.27
CA GLU A 236 -14.13 17.38 14.87
C GLU A 236 -13.94 16.05 14.14
N GLU A 237 -12.94 16.00 13.23
CA GLU A 237 -12.61 14.82 12.46
C GLU A 237 -11.72 13.81 13.22
N ASN A 238 -11.01 14.27 14.23
CA ASN A 238 -10.05 13.48 14.99
C ASN A 238 -10.65 13.00 16.32
N GLU A 239 -10.47 13.76 17.39
CA GLU A 239 -10.93 13.41 18.72
C GLU A 239 -12.47 13.27 18.81
N GLY A 240 -13.19 14.12 18.07
CA GLY A 240 -14.66 14.09 18.03
C GLY A 240 -15.20 12.80 17.41
N VAL A 241 -14.56 12.29 16.35
CA VAL A 241 -14.91 10.99 15.75
C VAL A 241 -14.55 9.84 16.70
N VAL A 242 -13.38 9.88 17.35
CA VAL A 242 -12.96 8.87 18.33
C VAL A 242 -13.95 8.78 19.50
N GLN A 243 -14.37 9.91 20.06
CA GLN A 243 -15.30 9.94 21.19
C GLN A 243 -16.68 9.38 20.78
N LYS A 244 -17.26 9.85 19.67
CA LYS A 244 -18.54 9.37 19.17
C LYS A 244 -18.51 7.88 18.78
N PHE A 245 -17.39 7.42 18.26
CA PHE A 245 -17.20 5.99 17.97
C PHE A 245 -17.26 5.14 19.26
N LEU A 246 -16.53 5.52 20.29
CA LEU A 246 -16.52 4.79 21.57
C LEU A 246 -17.89 4.81 22.28
N GLU A 247 -18.63 5.93 22.16
CA GLU A 247 -20.00 6.02 22.68
C GLU A 247 -20.96 5.04 21.96
N SER A 248 -20.75 4.84 20.65
CA SER A 248 -21.62 4.01 19.81
C SER A 248 -21.18 2.55 19.75
N HIS A 249 -19.93 2.25 20.10
CA HIS A 249 -19.29 0.93 19.98
C HIS A 249 -18.62 0.50 21.29
N PRO A 250 -19.41 0.18 22.34
CA PRO A 250 -18.90 -0.24 23.65
C PRO A 250 -18.11 -1.54 23.61
N GLU A 251 -18.17 -2.29 22.51
CA GLU A 251 -17.34 -3.47 22.24
C GLU A 251 -15.89 -3.15 21.93
N PHE A 252 -15.51 -1.87 21.81
CA PHE A 252 -14.14 -1.41 21.60
C PHE A 252 -13.62 -0.61 22.79
N VAL A 253 -12.31 -0.75 23.05
CA VAL A 253 -11.56 0.10 23.97
C VAL A 253 -10.47 0.83 23.21
N LEU A 254 -10.23 2.10 23.57
CA LEU A 254 -9.12 2.87 23.03
C LEU A 254 -7.83 2.44 23.75
N GLU A 255 -6.80 2.09 22.97
CA GLU A 255 -5.49 1.74 23.51
C GLU A 255 -4.55 2.94 23.42
N LYS A 256 -3.84 3.22 24.52
CA LYS A 256 -2.81 4.25 24.53
C LYS A 256 -1.68 3.87 23.54
N PRO A 257 -1.34 4.74 22.59
CA PRO A 257 -0.26 4.47 21.66
C PRO A 257 1.10 4.31 22.36
N ASN A 258 1.79 3.19 22.09
CA ASN A 258 3.16 2.98 22.56
C ASN A 258 4.15 3.35 21.44
N VAL A 259 4.30 4.65 21.20
CA VAL A 259 5.19 5.20 20.17
C VAL A 259 6.01 6.36 20.73
N THR A 260 7.16 6.63 20.13
CA THR A 260 8.09 7.70 20.53
C THR A 260 8.03 8.94 19.65
N PHE A 261 7.08 8.98 18.71
CA PHE A 261 6.89 10.09 17.77
C PHE A 261 5.53 10.77 17.99
N GLY A 262 5.43 11.98 17.47
CA GLY A 262 4.21 12.76 17.53
C GLY A 262 3.93 13.31 18.94
N ARG A 263 2.71 13.75 19.13
CA ARG A 263 2.22 14.41 20.34
C ARG A 263 0.94 13.76 20.82
N PRO A 264 0.63 13.80 22.13
CA PRO A 264 -0.68 13.37 22.64
C PRO A 264 -1.80 14.15 21.95
N ALA A 265 -2.89 13.46 21.66
CA ALA A 265 -4.12 14.08 21.20
C ALA A 265 -4.89 14.76 22.34
N TYR A 266 -5.90 15.55 22.03
CA TYR A 266 -6.64 16.34 23.00
C TYR A 266 -7.76 15.51 23.64
N GLY A 267 -7.57 15.11 24.90
CA GLY A 267 -8.60 14.42 25.69
C GLY A 267 -8.88 12.96 25.29
N VAL A 268 -8.07 12.37 24.41
CA VAL A 268 -8.14 10.96 24.02
C VAL A 268 -6.72 10.37 23.88
N ASP A 269 -6.60 9.06 24.11
CA ASP A 269 -5.33 8.33 23.92
C ASP A 269 -5.03 8.07 22.43
N ALA A 270 -4.57 9.10 21.73
CA ALA A 270 -4.20 9.05 20.31
C ALA A 270 -2.96 9.89 20.03
N VAL A 271 -2.44 9.82 18.81
CA VAL A 271 -1.23 10.54 18.37
C VAL A 271 -1.58 11.58 17.32
N ARG A 272 -1.02 12.78 17.49
CA ARG A 272 -0.99 13.86 16.50
C ARG A 272 0.42 14.11 15.99
N ILE A 273 0.54 14.43 14.73
CA ILE A 273 1.78 14.85 14.10
C ILE A 273 1.50 16.16 13.37
N PHE A 274 2.29 17.18 13.64
CA PHE A 274 2.23 18.47 12.95
C PHE A 274 3.46 18.65 12.05
N PRO A 275 3.46 19.62 11.12
CA PRO A 275 4.60 19.86 10.23
C PRO A 275 5.94 20.07 10.96
N MET A 276 5.93 20.73 12.11
CA MET A 276 7.13 20.93 12.94
C MET A 276 7.65 19.66 13.61
N ASP A 277 6.89 18.56 13.58
CA ASP A 277 7.30 17.25 14.13
C ASP A 277 7.99 16.36 13.07
N GLY A 278 8.25 16.90 11.87
CA GLY A 278 9.01 16.21 10.81
C GLY A 278 8.16 15.50 9.75
N GLY A 279 6.83 15.65 9.79
CA GLY A 279 5.88 15.19 8.76
C GLY A 279 5.10 16.34 8.14
N GLU A 280 4.02 16.04 7.43
CA GLU A 280 3.10 17.06 6.89
C GLU A 280 1.86 17.23 7.77
N GLY A 281 1.48 16.20 8.49
CA GLY A 281 0.35 16.18 9.41
C GLY A 281 -0.39 14.85 9.38
N HIS A 282 -0.59 14.30 10.55
CA HIS A 282 -1.33 13.04 10.70
C HIS A 282 -1.95 12.93 12.08
N PHE A 283 -3.08 12.21 12.14
CA PHE A 283 -3.70 11.75 13.39
C PHE A 283 -3.86 10.24 13.31
N ALA A 284 -3.67 9.53 14.43
CA ALA A 284 -3.96 8.10 14.50
C ALA A 284 -4.41 7.67 15.89
N ALA A 285 -5.48 6.88 15.95
CA ALA A 285 -6.04 6.26 17.15
C ALA A 285 -6.13 4.75 16.96
N ARG A 286 -5.84 3.99 18.02
CA ARG A 286 -5.82 2.52 18.02
C ARG A 286 -6.88 1.98 18.98
N PHE A 287 -7.73 1.11 18.47
CA PHE A 287 -8.78 0.46 19.25
C PHE A 287 -8.58 -1.05 19.26
N ARG A 288 -8.99 -1.69 20.36
CA ARG A 288 -9.09 -3.14 20.46
C ARG A 288 -10.54 -3.55 20.64
N ARG A 289 -11.00 -4.54 19.89
CA ARG A 289 -12.28 -5.18 20.12
C ARG A 289 -12.16 -6.11 21.33
N VAL A 290 -13.00 -5.89 22.35
CA VAL A 290 -12.98 -6.66 23.61
C VAL A 290 -14.21 -7.55 23.80
N ALA A 291 -15.16 -7.50 22.87
CA ALA A 291 -16.36 -8.31 22.91
C ALA A 291 -16.49 -9.22 21.68
N PRO A 292 -17.22 -10.33 21.78
CA PRO A 292 -17.49 -11.22 20.65
C PRO A 292 -18.05 -10.50 19.44
N CYS A 293 -17.80 -11.04 18.25
CA CYS A 293 -18.37 -10.57 17.00
C CYS A 293 -19.13 -11.67 16.28
N GLU A 294 -20.06 -11.28 15.44
CA GLU A 294 -20.72 -12.19 14.53
C GLU A 294 -19.82 -12.44 13.33
N GLU A 295 -19.46 -13.71 13.10
CA GLU A 295 -18.71 -14.13 11.92
C GLU A 295 -19.65 -14.28 10.73
N ARG A 296 -19.39 -13.56 9.64
CA ARG A 296 -20.23 -13.51 8.43
C ARG A 296 -19.48 -13.87 7.17
N PHE A 297 -18.40 -14.62 7.27
CA PHE A 297 -17.60 -15.04 6.12
C PHE A 297 -17.78 -16.52 5.82
N ALA A 298 -17.64 -16.86 4.54
CA ALA A 298 -17.58 -18.23 4.07
C ALA A 298 -16.18 -18.52 3.49
N PRO A 299 -15.71 -19.78 3.54
CA PRO A 299 -14.46 -20.15 2.90
C PRO A 299 -14.60 -20.09 1.37
N PHE A 300 -13.51 -19.72 0.70
CA PHE A 300 -13.46 -19.72 -0.76
C PHE A 300 -13.61 -21.12 -1.33
N SER A 301 -14.61 -21.32 -2.18
CA SER A 301 -14.82 -22.60 -2.88
C SER A 301 -13.91 -22.67 -4.09
N PHE A 302 -12.72 -23.24 -3.92
CA PHE A 302 -11.79 -23.46 -5.03
C PHE A 302 -12.15 -24.73 -5.81
N LYS A 303 -12.45 -24.57 -7.10
CA LYS A 303 -12.65 -25.68 -8.04
C LYS A 303 -11.53 -25.63 -9.08
N PRO A 304 -10.47 -26.44 -8.92
CA PRO A 304 -9.34 -26.40 -9.85
C PRO A 304 -9.77 -26.89 -11.24
N ASP A 305 -9.46 -26.12 -12.25
CA ASP A 305 -9.38 -26.61 -13.63
C ASP A 305 -8.04 -27.38 -13.75
N ARG A 306 -8.13 -28.70 -13.85
CA ARG A 306 -6.96 -29.59 -13.82
C ARG A 306 -5.97 -29.32 -14.96
N GLU A 307 -6.48 -28.99 -16.14
CA GLU A 307 -5.65 -28.68 -17.29
C GLU A 307 -4.89 -27.36 -17.08
N THR A 308 -5.59 -26.31 -16.64
CA THR A 308 -4.96 -25.02 -16.31
C THR A 308 -3.95 -25.17 -15.18
N GLN A 309 -4.28 -25.93 -14.12
CA GLN A 309 -3.35 -26.16 -12.99
C GLN A 309 -2.06 -26.84 -13.47
N ALA A 310 -2.16 -27.93 -14.26
CA ALA A 310 -1.00 -28.67 -14.77
C ALA A 310 -0.10 -27.80 -15.67
N HIS A 311 -0.69 -27.08 -16.65
CA HIS A 311 0.09 -26.17 -17.49
C HIS A 311 0.73 -25.00 -16.72
N ALA A 312 0.04 -24.50 -15.68
CA ALA A 312 0.57 -23.42 -14.85
C ALA A 312 1.73 -23.92 -13.96
N GLU A 313 1.63 -25.12 -13.38
CA GLU A 313 2.68 -25.75 -12.60
C GLU A 313 3.93 -26.04 -13.45
N GLU A 314 3.76 -26.58 -14.67
CA GLU A 314 4.84 -26.81 -15.61
C GLU A 314 5.57 -25.49 -15.95
N LEU A 315 4.81 -24.45 -16.33
CA LEU A 315 5.39 -23.15 -16.62
C LEU A 315 6.05 -22.55 -15.38
N TYR A 316 5.40 -22.59 -14.20
CA TYR A 316 5.95 -22.04 -12.95
C TYR A 316 7.30 -22.69 -12.61
N THR A 317 7.36 -24.02 -12.66
CA THR A 317 8.57 -24.79 -12.39
C THR A 317 9.68 -24.53 -13.41
N SER A 318 9.33 -24.17 -14.65
CA SER A 318 10.31 -23.77 -15.67
C SER A 318 10.87 -22.36 -15.45
N LEU A 319 10.15 -21.49 -14.71
CA LEU A 319 10.55 -20.10 -14.45
C LEU A 319 11.21 -19.92 -13.08
N PHE A 320 10.72 -20.63 -12.05
CA PHE A 320 11.08 -20.39 -10.66
C PHE A 320 11.56 -21.67 -9.96
N THR A 321 12.24 -21.48 -8.84
CA THR A 321 12.82 -22.56 -8.02
C THR A 321 11.96 -22.93 -6.82
N ASP A 322 11.06 -22.03 -6.39
CA ASP A 322 10.10 -22.26 -5.30
C ASP A 322 8.88 -23.08 -5.79
N ALA A 323 8.08 -23.56 -4.83
CA ALA A 323 6.93 -24.40 -5.15
C ALA A 323 5.79 -23.60 -5.77
N PRO A 324 5.07 -24.15 -6.77
CA PRO A 324 3.90 -23.53 -7.34
C PRO A 324 2.75 -23.50 -6.32
N GLY A 325 1.85 -22.52 -6.48
CA GLY A 325 0.64 -22.38 -5.67
C GLY A 325 -0.61 -22.88 -6.38
N ARG A 326 -1.77 -22.33 -5.98
CA ARG A 326 -3.07 -22.62 -6.58
C ARG A 326 -3.35 -21.65 -7.72
N PHE A 327 -3.66 -22.18 -8.90
CA PHE A 327 -3.94 -21.38 -10.07
C PHE A 327 -5.41 -21.45 -10.46
N GLN A 328 -6.02 -20.30 -10.75
CA GLN A 328 -7.40 -20.21 -11.22
C GLN A 328 -7.44 -19.48 -12.56
N ARG A 329 -8.17 -20.08 -13.50
CA ARG A 329 -8.45 -19.42 -14.77
C ARG A 329 -9.70 -18.54 -14.65
N VAL A 330 -9.56 -17.28 -15.06
CA VAL A 330 -10.65 -16.31 -15.17
C VAL A 330 -10.64 -15.78 -16.59
N ARG A 331 -11.50 -16.32 -17.47
CA ARG A 331 -11.49 -16.10 -18.93
C ARG A 331 -10.17 -16.57 -19.54
N ASP A 332 -9.39 -15.65 -20.09
CA ASP A 332 -8.06 -15.87 -20.67
C ASP A 332 -6.89 -15.64 -19.69
N ARG A 333 -7.17 -15.12 -18.51
CA ARG A 333 -6.15 -14.90 -17.48
C ARG A 333 -6.03 -16.07 -16.53
N VAL A 334 -4.80 -16.37 -16.15
CA VAL A 334 -4.46 -17.34 -15.10
C VAL A 334 -3.92 -16.54 -13.91
N ILE A 335 -4.52 -16.76 -12.74
CA ILE A 335 -4.22 -16.05 -11.51
C ILE A 335 -3.60 -17.04 -10.52
N LEU A 336 -2.47 -16.68 -9.92
CA LEU A 336 -1.93 -17.33 -8.74
C LEU A 336 -2.69 -16.78 -7.53
N LEU A 337 -3.50 -17.61 -6.89
CA LEU A 337 -4.36 -17.21 -5.78
C LEU A 337 -3.57 -16.99 -4.48
N PRO A 338 -4.06 -16.13 -3.56
CA PRO A 338 -3.56 -16.07 -2.19
C PRO A 338 -3.70 -17.43 -1.48
N ASN A 339 -2.83 -17.67 -0.51
CA ASN A 339 -2.87 -18.90 0.28
C ASN A 339 -4.18 -19.06 1.06
N GLU A 340 -4.65 -17.97 1.66
CA GLU A 340 -5.93 -17.88 2.33
C GLU A 340 -6.84 -16.88 1.59
N LEU A 341 -8.08 -17.28 1.33
CA LEU A 341 -9.05 -16.43 0.65
C LEU A 341 -10.44 -16.77 1.18
N PRO A 342 -11.25 -15.79 1.62
CA PRO A 342 -12.66 -15.98 1.90
C PRO A 342 -13.47 -15.98 0.59
N ASP A 343 -14.75 -16.28 0.64
CA ASP A 343 -15.63 -16.11 -0.53
C ASP A 343 -15.66 -14.64 -0.95
N ILE A 344 -15.30 -14.40 -2.22
CA ILE A 344 -15.21 -13.06 -2.83
C ILE A 344 -16.41 -12.73 -3.72
N ALA A 345 -17.41 -13.61 -3.78
CA ALA A 345 -18.59 -13.42 -4.63
C ALA A 345 -19.35 -12.14 -4.24
N GLY A 346 -19.64 -11.29 -5.22
CA GLY A 346 -20.36 -10.03 -5.04
C GLY A 346 -19.52 -8.86 -4.52
N LEU A 347 -18.22 -9.04 -4.26
CA LEU A 347 -17.34 -7.97 -3.70
C LEU A 347 -16.58 -7.16 -4.75
N SER A 348 -17.03 -7.13 -6.00
CA SER A 348 -16.43 -6.31 -7.08
C SER A 348 -14.88 -6.33 -7.05
N VAL A 349 -14.31 -7.54 -7.00
CA VAL A 349 -12.87 -7.76 -6.90
C VAL A 349 -12.18 -7.43 -8.22
N LEU A 350 -11.17 -6.56 -8.17
CA LEU A 350 -10.32 -6.20 -9.30
C LEU A 350 -9.10 -7.11 -9.39
N ARG A 351 -8.60 -7.58 -8.23
CA ARG A 351 -7.42 -8.43 -8.10
C ARG A 351 -7.61 -9.39 -6.92
N ALA A 352 -7.27 -10.67 -7.12
CA ALA A 352 -7.16 -11.66 -6.05
C ALA A 352 -5.87 -12.47 -6.29
N GLY A 353 -4.77 -12.08 -5.64
CA GLY A 353 -3.44 -12.65 -5.86
C GLY A 353 -2.68 -11.99 -7.01
N VAL A 354 -1.96 -12.79 -7.81
CA VAL A 354 -1.04 -12.33 -8.85
C VAL A 354 -1.49 -12.81 -10.23
N GLU A 355 -1.49 -11.92 -11.23
CA GLU A 355 -1.66 -12.34 -12.61
C GLU A 355 -0.42 -13.13 -13.04
N PHE A 356 -0.61 -14.45 -13.17
CA PHE A 356 0.44 -15.40 -13.53
C PHE A 356 0.72 -15.40 -15.03
N GLY A 357 -0.34 -15.38 -15.84
CA GLY A 357 -0.20 -15.42 -17.27
C GLY A 357 -1.52 -15.42 -18.03
N GLU A 358 -1.39 -15.52 -19.35
CA GLU A 358 -2.51 -15.61 -20.28
C GLU A 358 -2.62 -17.03 -20.84
N ALA A 359 -3.79 -17.66 -20.71
CA ALA A 359 -4.07 -18.98 -21.29
C ALA A 359 -4.19 -18.88 -22.81
N LYS A 360 -3.38 -19.62 -23.53
CA LYS A 360 -3.43 -19.86 -24.96
C LYS A 360 -3.95 -21.29 -25.23
N LYS A 361 -4.12 -21.66 -26.49
CA LYS A 361 -4.73 -22.95 -26.86
C LYS A 361 -4.11 -24.17 -26.15
N ASN A 362 -2.78 -24.23 -26.03
CA ASN A 362 -2.05 -25.40 -25.48
C ASN A 362 -0.91 -24.96 -24.53
N ARG A 363 -0.90 -23.74 -24.04
CA ARG A 363 0.13 -23.22 -23.13
C ARG A 363 -0.37 -21.99 -22.40
N ILE A 364 0.40 -21.60 -21.38
CA ILE A 364 0.25 -20.30 -20.71
C ILE A 364 1.46 -19.44 -21.09
N GLU A 365 1.22 -18.17 -21.44
CA GLU A 365 2.29 -17.17 -21.56
C GLU A 365 2.37 -16.36 -20.27
N PRO A 366 3.58 -16.20 -19.67
CA PRO A 366 3.68 -15.55 -18.35
C PRO A 366 3.36 -14.05 -18.47
N ALA A 367 2.77 -13.50 -17.40
CA ALA A 367 2.47 -12.08 -17.27
C ALA A 367 3.59 -11.35 -16.51
N HIS A 368 3.58 -10.02 -16.58
CA HIS A 368 4.51 -9.15 -15.87
C HIS A 368 4.39 -9.30 -14.34
N GLY A 369 3.16 -9.43 -13.84
CA GLY A 369 2.85 -9.49 -12.41
C GLY A 369 3.60 -10.59 -11.66
N ILE A 370 3.75 -11.80 -12.24
CA ILE A 370 4.45 -12.90 -11.56
C ILE A 370 5.95 -12.64 -11.40
N PHE A 371 6.59 -11.99 -12.36
CA PHE A 371 7.99 -11.60 -12.25
C PHE A 371 8.16 -10.47 -11.23
N MET A 372 7.27 -9.48 -11.21
CA MET A 372 7.30 -8.45 -10.18
C MET A 372 7.13 -9.02 -8.77
N ALA A 373 6.36 -10.09 -8.61
CA ALA A 373 6.14 -10.79 -7.35
C ALA A 373 7.25 -11.82 -7.01
N SER A 374 8.32 -11.89 -7.79
CA SER A 374 9.43 -12.82 -7.59
C SER A 374 10.71 -12.12 -7.16
N ARG A 375 11.59 -12.84 -6.47
CA ARG A 375 12.94 -12.40 -6.17
C ARG A 375 13.91 -12.98 -7.21
N ALA A 376 15.03 -12.30 -7.46
CA ALA A 376 16.01 -12.75 -8.45
C ALA A 376 16.57 -14.15 -8.12
N GLU A 377 16.80 -14.45 -6.85
CA GLU A 377 17.28 -15.75 -6.37
C GLU A 377 16.31 -16.92 -6.67
N ASN A 378 15.03 -16.62 -6.82
CA ASN A 378 14.02 -17.63 -7.14
C ASN A 378 13.79 -17.79 -8.65
N CYS A 379 14.34 -16.91 -9.48
CA CYS A 379 14.22 -17.01 -10.94
C CYS A 379 15.32 -17.92 -11.52
N ARG A 380 14.94 -18.85 -12.41
CA ARG A 380 15.91 -19.75 -13.07
C ARG A 380 16.79 -19.07 -14.11
N SER A 381 16.31 -17.97 -14.70
CA SER A 381 17.06 -17.18 -15.67
C SER A 381 16.91 -15.71 -15.34
N VAL A 382 18.03 -15.01 -15.13
CA VAL A 382 18.07 -13.59 -14.73
C VAL A 382 19.13 -12.86 -15.53
N LEU A 383 18.76 -11.72 -16.11
CA LEU A 383 19.68 -10.72 -16.63
C LEU A 383 19.91 -9.65 -15.55
N HIS A 384 21.10 -9.64 -14.99
CA HIS A 384 21.50 -8.68 -13.95
C HIS A 384 22.07 -7.43 -14.57
N LEU A 385 21.47 -6.28 -14.23
CA LEU A 385 21.91 -4.95 -14.65
C LEU A 385 22.05 -4.06 -13.41
N THR A 386 22.90 -3.06 -13.47
CA THR A 386 22.95 -2.03 -12.43
C THR A 386 21.93 -0.92 -12.70
N SER A 387 21.55 -0.16 -11.70
CA SER A 387 20.61 0.97 -11.83
C SER A 387 21.12 2.08 -12.75
N ASN A 388 22.42 2.11 -13.07
CA ASN A 388 23.04 3.08 -13.99
C ASN A 388 23.30 2.50 -15.39
N ASP A 389 22.95 1.23 -15.64
CA ASP A 389 23.21 0.59 -16.93
C ASP A 389 22.29 1.15 -18.03
N PRO A 390 22.83 1.64 -19.16
CA PRO A 390 22.02 2.10 -20.29
C PRO A 390 21.02 1.05 -20.82
N ALA A 391 21.36 -0.24 -20.73
CA ALA A 391 20.47 -1.33 -21.15
C ALA A 391 19.22 -1.43 -20.26
N LEU A 392 19.34 -1.10 -18.97
CA LEU A 392 18.18 -1.05 -18.06
C LEU A 392 17.19 0.06 -18.47
N PHE A 393 17.70 1.25 -18.81
CA PHE A 393 16.86 2.35 -19.29
C PHE A 393 16.21 2.00 -20.64
N ALA A 394 16.95 1.37 -21.56
CA ALA A 394 16.41 0.86 -22.82
C ALA A 394 15.29 -0.16 -22.57
N PHE A 395 15.48 -1.09 -21.62
CA PHE A 395 14.45 -2.04 -21.21
C PHE A 395 13.19 -1.33 -20.67
N LEU A 396 13.33 -0.35 -19.80
CA LEU A 396 12.21 0.41 -19.25
C LEU A 396 11.45 1.24 -20.30
N ARG A 397 12.11 1.65 -21.40
CA ARG A 397 11.46 2.25 -22.56
C ARG A 397 10.77 1.23 -23.48
N GLY A 398 11.00 -0.07 -23.26
CA GLY A 398 10.39 -1.16 -24.03
C GLY A 398 11.22 -1.61 -25.24
N GLU A 399 12.51 -1.25 -25.28
CA GLU A 399 13.46 -1.64 -26.31
C GLU A 399 14.00 -3.07 -26.08
N GLU A 400 14.50 -3.72 -27.14
CA GLU A 400 15.25 -4.96 -27.03
C GLU A 400 16.66 -4.66 -26.49
N ILE A 401 17.21 -5.56 -25.69
CA ILE A 401 18.53 -5.38 -25.06
C ILE A 401 19.40 -6.62 -25.21
N PRO A 402 20.74 -6.50 -25.18
CA PRO A 402 21.65 -7.65 -25.21
C PRO A 402 21.38 -8.63 -24.05
N ALA A 403 21.46 -9.93 -24.34
CA ALA A 403 21.26 -11.01 -23.36
C ALA A 403 22.04 -12.27 -23.77
N GLU A 404 23.35 -12.13 -23.92
CA GLU A 404 24.24 -13.22 -24.35
C GLU A 404 24.20 -14.40 -23.35
N GLY A 405 24.21 -15.63 -23.86
CA GLY A 405 24.19 -16.85 -23.05
C GLY A 405 22.85 -17.16 -22.38
N LEU A 406 21.83 -16.30 -22.51
CA LEU A 406 20.50 -16.52 -21.94
C LEU A 406 19.52 -17.02 -22.99
N SER A 407 18.52 -17.81 -22.54
CA SER A 407 17.46 -18.34 -23.42
C SER A 407 16.15 -18.49 -22.66
N GLY A 408 15.02 -18.38 -23.38
CA GLY A 408 13.69 -18.51 -22.80
C GLY A 408 13.23 -17.28 -22.02
N TYR A 409 12.22 -17.44 -21.18
CA TYR A 409 11.73 -16.35 -20.33
C TYR A 409 12.77 -16.02 -19.26
N THR A 410 13.20 -14.76 -19.22
CA THR A 410 14.32 -14.30 -18.40
C THR A 410 13.87 -13.05 -17.63
N ALA A 411 14.02 -13.07 -16.32
CA ALA A 411 13.82 -11.90 -15.47
C ALA A 411 14.89 -10.84 -15.76
N VAL A 412 14.53 -9.57 -15.67
CA VAL A 412 15.47 -8.44 -15.68
C VAL A 412 15.52 -7.86 -14.28
N ALA A 413 16.72 -7.81 -13.70
CA ALA A 413 16.93 -7.34 -12.34
C ALA A 413 17.82 -6.08 -12.34
N ALA A 414 17.38 -5.03 -11.64
CA ALA A 414 18.14 -3.83 -11.35
C ALA A 414 18.76 -3.98 -9.94
N ASP A 415 20.09 -4.00 -9.84
CA ASP A 415 20.84 -4.23 -8.57
C ASP A 415 20.29 -5.44 -7.78
N GLY A 416 19.96 -6.52 -8.49
CA GLY A 416 19.39 -7.74 -7.91
C GLY A 416 17.88 -7.72 -7.65
N ILE A 417 17.18 -6.63 -7.95
CA ILE A 417 15.73 -6.46 -7.72
C ILE A 417 14.99 -6.63 -9.05
N VAL A 418 14.14 -7.67 -9.15
CA VAL A 418 13.38 -7.93 -10.39
C VAL A 418 12.49 -6.76 -10.73
N THR A 419 12.65 -6.22 -11.94
CA THR A 419 11.91 -5.08 -12.48
C THR A 419 11.01 -5.43 -13.66
N GLY A 420 11.09 -6.65 -14.16
CA GLY A 420 10.29 -7.15 -15.27
C GLY A 420 10.91 -8.37 -15.91
N PHE A 421 10.52 -8.67 -17.15
CA PHE A 421 11.03 -9.83 -17.89
C PHE A 421 11.00 -9.62 -19.40
N GLY A 422 11.70 -10.50 -20.09
CA GLY A 422 11.64 -10.64 -21.54
C GLY A 422 11.81 -12.10 -21.98
N LYS A 423 11.91 -12.32 -23.27
CA LYS A 423 12.24 -13.63 -23.82
C LYS A 423 13.57 -13.54 -24.56
N ALA A 424 14.58 -14.18 -23.99
CA ALA A 424 15.93 -14.23 -24.56
C ALA A 424 16.01 -15.26 -25.69
N SER A 425 16.64 -14.88 -26.79
CA SER A 425 16.99 -15.76 -27.89
C SER A 425 18.06 -15.11 -28.78
N ASN A 426 19.03 -15.89 -29.23
CA ASN A 426 20.10 -15.42 -30.14
C ASN A 426 20.86 -14.19 -29.62
N GLY A 427 21.16 -14.16 -28.30
CA GLY A 427 21.90 -13.07 -27.67
C GLY A 427 21.11 -11.79 -27.40
N VAL A 428 19.80 -11.78 -27.68
CA VAL A 428 18.92 -10.62 -27.49
C VAL A 428 17.73 -10.98 -26.62
N LEU A 429 17.35 -10.09 -25.70
CA LEU A 429 16.12 -10.19 -24.91
C LEU A 429 15.03 -9.36 -25.57
N LYS A 430 14.01 -10.05 -26.08
CA LYS A 430 12.76 -9.41 -26.57
C LYS A 430 11.95 -8.93 -25.38
N ASN A 431 11.74 -7.62 -25.34
CA ASN A 431 11.12 -6.94 -24.22
C ASN A 431 9.65 -7.34 -24.03
N ARG A 432 9.26 -7.62 -22.77
CA ARG A 432 7.87 -7.91 -22.36
C ARG A 432 7.38 -6.92 -21.29
N TYR A 433 8.11 -5.80 -21.10
CA TYR A 433 7.68 -4.75 -20.18
C TYR A 433 6.37 -4.11 -20.67
N PRO A 434 5.33 -3.96 -19.81
CA PRO A 434 4.01 -3.51 -20.24
C PRO A 434 4.05 -2.13 -20.89
N LYS A 435 3.35 -1.96 -22.00
CA LYS A 435 3.34 -0.69 -22.76
C LYS A 435 2.91 0.51 -21.90
N GLY A 436 1.92 0.32 -21.01
CA GLY A 436 1.40 1.37 -20.12
C GLY A 436 2.35 1.77 -18.98
N LEU A 437 3.44 1.00 -18.74
CA LEU A 437 4.43 1.28 -17.69
C LEU A 437 5.75 1.83 -18.28
N ARG A 438 5.88 1.91 -19.59
CA ARG A 438 7.11 2.37 -20.24
C ARG A 438 7.40 3.82 -19.90
N THR A 439 8.66 4.08 -19.65
CA THR A 439 9.15 5.41 -19.29
C THR A 439 9.64 6.17 -20.51
N HIS A 440 9.74 7.48 -20.40
CA HIS A 440 10.40 8.35 -21.37
C HIS A 440 11.75 8.84 -20.83
N LEU A 441 12.36 8.05 -19.91
CA LEU A 441 13.65 8.36 -19.29
C LEU A 441 14.83 8.29 -20.25
#